data_443aac9f83ce14f3ba129ecda31f4eca
#
_entry.id   443aac9f83ce14f3ba129ecda31f4eca
#
_cell.length_a   1.000
_cell.length_b   1.000
_cell.length_c   1.000
_cell.angle_alpha   90.00
_cell.angle_beta   90.00
_cell.angle_gamma   90.00
#
_symmetry.space_group_name_H-M   'P 1'
#
loop_
_entity.id
_entity.type
_entity.pdbx_description
1 polymer ?
#
loop_
_entity_poly.entity_id
_entity_poly.type
_entity_poly.pdbx_seq_one_letter_code
_entity_poly.pdbx_strand_id
1 'polypeptide(L)'
;MSNWDTKFLKKGFTFDDVLLIPAESHVLPNDADLSTQLASNLRLNIPIITAAMDTVTESQMAIAMARAGGLGVIHKNMSIEQQADEVRKVKRSENGVIICLLYTSDAADE
;
A
#
# COMPACT_ATOMS: atom_id res chain seq x y z
N MET A 1 3.05 -13.35 39.30
CA MET A 1 2.96 -13.81 37.89
C MET A 1 3.13 -12.60 37.00
N SER A 2 4.17 -12.57 36.21
CA SER A 2 4.46 -11.41 35.35
C SER A 2 3.50 -11.45 34.16
N ASN A 3 2.96 -10.28 33.82
CA ASN A 3 1.99 -10.08 32.73
C ASN A 3 2.59 -10.29 31.30
N TRP A 4 3.76 -10.95 31.22
CA TRP A 4 4.47 -11.19 29.96
C TRP A 4 3.82 -12.30 29.14
N ASP A 5 3.29 -13.33 29.78
CA ASP A 5 2.69 -14.50 29.11
C ASP A 5 1.44 -14.13 28.30
N THR A 6 0.76 -13.06 28.68
CA THR A 6 -0.40 -12.55 27.92
C THR A 6 -0.04 -11.71 26.71
N LYS A 7 1.21 -11.23 26.62
CA LYS A 7 1.68 -10.41 25.48
C LYS A 7 2.17 -11.26 24.30
N PHE A 8 2.52 -12.52 24.53
CA PHE A 8 3.10 -13.42 23.53
C PHE A 8 2.16 -14.59 23.23
N LEU A 9 0.94 -14.26 22.80
CA LEU A 9 -0.11 -15.25 22.57
C LEU A 9 0.02 -16.01 21.24
N LYS A 10 0.84 -15.53 20.31
CA LYS A 10 0.99 -16.14 18.98
C LYS A 10 2.44 -16.15 18.55
N LYS A 11 2.86 -17.23 17.88
CA LYS A 11 4.13 -17.24 17.15
C LYS A 11 4.00 -16.34 15.92
N GLY A 12 4.97 -15.46 15.74
CA GLY A 12 5.18 -14.71 14.51
C GLY A 12 6.43 -15.24 13.81
N PHE A 13 6.45 -15.16 12.49
CA PHE A 13 7.60 -15.53 11.67
C PHE A 13 8.05 -14.33 10.89
N THR A 14 9.36 -14.19 10.69
CA THR A 14 9.95 -13.29 9.71
C THR A 14 10.21 -14.04 8.42
N PHE A 15 10.54 -13.32 7.34
CA PHE A 15 10.91 -13.97 6.07
C PHE A 15 12.18 -14.83 6.18
N ASP A 16 13.04 -14.56 7.19
CA ASP A 16 14.23 -15.39 7.47
C ASP A 16 13.87 -16.74 8.11
N ASP A 17 12.69 -16.85 8.70
CA ASP A 17 12.23 -18.06 9.38
C ASP A 17 11.48 -19.03 8.47
N VAL A 18 11.11 -18.59 7.27
CA VAL A 18 10.23 -19.37 6.36
C VAL A 18 10.78 -19.41 4.94
N LEU A 19 10.52 -20.51 4.26
CA LEU A 19 10.82 -20.70 2.85
C LEU A 19 9.56 -21.17 2.12
N LEU A 20 9.43 -20.76 0.85
CA LEU A 20 8.42 -21.33 -0.03
C LEU A 20 8.83 -22.75 -0.43
N ILE A 21 7.93 -23.70 -0.29
CA ILE A 21 8.14 -25.05 -0.75
C ILE A 21 8.00 -25.06 -2.29
N PRO A 22 9.02 -25.52 -3.03
CA PRO A 22 8.92 -25.66 -4.48
C PRO A 22 7.76 -26.58 -4.87
N ALA A 23 6.98 -26.16 -5.86
CA ALA A 23 5.89 -26.94 -6.43
C ALA A 23 5.96 -26.90 -7.95
N GLU A 24 5.38 -27.92 -8.60
CA GLU A 24 5.21 -27.91 -10.05
C GLU A 24 4.25 -26.79 -10.46
N SER A 25 4.62 -26.06 -11.53
CA SER A 25 3.81 -25.00 -12.08
C SER A 25 3.73 -25.13 -13.61
N HIS A 26 2.52 -24.91 -14.14
CA HIS A 26 2.26 -24.83 -15.58
C HIS A 26 2.03 -23.39 -16.06
N VAL A 27 2.23 -22.41 -15.17
CA VAL A 27 2.06 -20.99 -15.47
C VAL A 27 3.40 -20.37 -15.82
N LEU A 28 3.49 -19.73 -16.98
CA LEU A 28 4.67 -18.95 -17.36
C LEU A 28 4.69 -17.63 -16.57
N PRO A 29 5.86 -17.06 -16.30
CA PRO A 29 5.96 -15.79 -15.55
C PRO A 29 5.12 -14.64 -16.14
N ASN A 30 5.02 -14.58 -17.47
CA ASN A 30 4.24 -13.55 -18.16
C ASN A 30 2.72 -13.77 -18.09
N ASP A 31 2.28 -14.98 -17.78
CA ASP A 31 0.87 -15.36 -17.69
C ASP A 31 0.36 -15.35 -16.24
N ALA A 32 1.24 -15.01 -15.29
CA ALA A 32 0.89 -14.96 -13.87
C ALA A 32 -0.04 -13.79 -13.58
N ASP A 33 -1.21 -14.07 -12.99
CA ASP A 33 -2.12 -13.06 -12.47
C ASP A 33 -1.63 -12.58 -11.09
N LEU A 34 -1.11 -11.35 -11.02
CA LEU A 34 -0.62 -10.72 -9.80
C LEU A 34 -1.68 -9.88 -9.10
N SER A 35 -2.90 -9.82 -9.65
CA SER A 35 -3.95 -9.00 -9.08
C SER A 35 -4.34 -9.45 -7.66
N THR A 36 -4.58 -8.49 -6.80
CA THR A 36 -4.84 -8.73 -5.38
C THR A 36 -6.01 -7.87 -4.91
N GLN A 37 -6.93 -8.49 -4.18
CA GLN A 37 -8.02 -7.79 -3.52
C GLN A 37 -7.53 -7.26 -2.17
N LEU A 38 -7.30 -5.95 -2.07
CA LEU A 38 -6.83 -5.30 -0.84
C LEU A 38 -7.99 -5.00 0.11
N ALA A 39 -9.11 -4.56 -0.42
CA ALA A 39 -10.34 -4.28 0.33
C ALA A 39 -11.56 -4.62 -0.54
N SER A 40 -12.75 -4.60 0.03
CA SER A 40 -13.99 -4.96 -0.68
C SER A 40 -14.21 -4.20 -1.99
N ASN A 41 -13.74 -2.96 -2.05
CA ASN A 41 -13.86 -2.06 -3.22
C ASN A 41 -12.50 -1.68 -3.84
N LEU A 42 -11.42 -2.32 -3.44
CA LEU A 42 -10.08 -1.97 -3.89
C LEU A 42 -9.31 -3.21 -4.35
N ARG A 43 -9.10 -3.30 -5.64
CA ARG A 43 -8.26 -4.30 -6.29
C ARG A 43 -7.01 -3.66 -6.86
N LEU A 44 -5.87 -4.27 -6.63
CA LEU A 44 -4.59 -3.90 -7.23
C LEU A 44 -4.26 -4.82 -8.39
N ASN A 45 -3.64 -4.29 -9.43
CA ASN A 45 -3.13 -5.11 -10.54
C ASN A 45 -1.79 -5.78 -10.20
N ILE A 46 -0.99 -5.12 -9.34
CA ILE A 46 0.21 -5.70 -8.75
C ILE A 46 0.16 -5.52 -7.21
N PRO A 47 0.63 -6.49 -6.42
CA PRO A 47 0.54 -6.47 -4.97
C PRO A 47 1.65 -5.63 -4.33
N ILE A 48 1.82 -4.39 -4.78
CA ILE A 48 2.86 -3.47 -4.29
C ILE A 48 2.21 -2.20 -3.76
N ILE A 49 2.60 -1.82 -2.54
CA ILE A 49 2.16 -0.60 -1.87
C ILE A 49 3.41 0.17 -1.44
N THR A 50 3.46 1.48 -1.75
CA THR A 50 4.57 2.31 -1.28
C THR A 50 4.33 2.79 0.15
N ALA A 51 5.40 2.83 0.95
CA ALA A 51 5.33 3.22 2.36
C ALA A 51 4.96 4.71 2.53
N ALA A 52 4.18 5.00 3.56
CA ALA A 52 3.80 6.35 3.97
C ALA A 52 4.95 7.04 4.72
N MET A 53 6.04 7.28 4.02
CA MET A 53 7.25 7.92 4.56
C MET A 53 7.55 9.20 3.77
N ASP A 54 8.01 10.24 4.46
CA ASP A 54 8.29 11.56 3.88
C ASP A 54 9.36 11.54 2.77
N THR A 55 10.30 10.60 2.87
CA THR A 55 11.35 10.38 1.87
C THR A 55 10.95 9.40 0.76
N VAL A 56 9.77 8.83 0.79
CA VAL A 56 9.34 7.75 -0.13
C VAL A 56 8.14 8.16 -0.96
N THR A 57 7.01 8.54 -0.34
CA THR A 57 5.74 8.69 -1.07
C THR A 57 5.12 10.06 -0.89
N GLU A 58 5.21 10.85 -1.94
CA GLU A 58 4.43 12.05 -2.21
C GLU A 58 3.68 11.87 -3.53
N SER A 59 3.09 12.92 -4.08
CA SER A 59 2.24 12.83 -5.29
C SER A 59 2.93 12.15 -6.46
N GLN A 60 4.20 12.43 -6.73
CA GLN A 60 4.93 11.84 -7.86
C GLN A 60 5.05 10.32 -7.74
N MET A 61 5.46 9.82 -6.58
CA MET A 61 5.57 8.39 -6.34
C MET A 61 4.20 7.72 -6.36
N ALA A 62 3.18 8.35 -5.76
CA ALA A 62 1.82 7.83 -5.77
C ALA A 62 1.27 7.70 -7.19
N ILE A 63 1.51 8.69 -8.06
CA ILE A 63 1.12 8.65 -9.49
C ILE A 63 1.87 7.54 -10.22
N ALA A 64 3.18 7.44 -10.03
CA ALA A 64 4.00 6.42 -10.68
C ALA A 64 3.55 5.00 -10.28
N MET A 65 3.30 4.79 -8.98
CA MET A 65 2.85 3.50 -8.46
C MET A 65 1.44 3.13 -8.98
N ALA A 66 0.53 4.09 -9.04
CA ALA A 66 -0.80 3.87 -9.60
C ALA A 66 -0.74 3.48 -11.08
N ARG A 67 0.11 4.13 -11.87
CA ARG A 67 0.33 3.78 -13.29
C ARG A 67 0.90 2.37 -13.46
N ALA A 68 1.70 1.91 -12.50
CA ALA A 68 2.21 0.55 -12.47
C ALA A 68 1.18 -0.49 -11.99
N GLY A 69 0.03 -0.06 -11.47
CA GLY A 69 -1.04 -0.93 -10.99
C GLY A 69 -1.01 -1.25 -9.49
N GLY A 70 -0.14 -0.59 -8.74
CA GLY A 70 -0.05 -0.66 -7.28
C GLY A 70 -0.75 0.50 -6.58
N LEU A 71 -0.41 0.73 -5.31
CA LEU A 71 -0.99 1.78 -4.48
C LEU A 71 0.10 2.66 -3.86
N GLY A 72 -0.08 3.97 -3.92
CA GLY A 72 0.74 4.93 -3.19
C GLY A 72 0.03 5.42 -1.93
N VAL A 73 0.74 5.44 -0.79
CA VAL A 73 0.24 5.99 0.47
C VAL A 73 1.02 7.25 0.81
N ILE A 74 0.34 8.40 0.72
CA ILE A 74 0.97 9.70 1.02
C ILE A 74 1.18 9.83 2.53
N HIS A 75 2.38 10.28 2.93
CA HIS A 75 2.73 10.46 4.33
C HIS A 75 2.04 11.69 4.94
N LYS A 76 2.02 11.74 6.28
CA LYS A 76 1.40 12.82 7.06
C LYS A 76 2.39 13.86 7.62
N ASN A 77 3.69 13.75 7.33
CA ASN A 77 4.71 14.66 7.86
C ASN A 77 4.74 15.98 7.08
N MET A 78 3.62 16.66 7.02
CA MET A 78 3.40 17.93 6.35
C MET A 78 2.15 18.61 6.92
N SER A 79 1.90 19.88 6.57
CA SER A 79 0.65 20.53 6.99
C SER A 79 -0.57 19.92 6.29
N ILE A 80 -1.76 20.15 6.85
CA ILE A 80 -3.02 19.68 6.26
C ILE A 80 -3.18 20.21 4.83
N GLU A 81 -2.86 21.49 4.61
CA GLU A 81 -2.96 22.13 3.31
C GLU A 81 -2.00 21.51 2.30
N GLN A 82 -0.77 21.22 2.72
CA GLN A 82 0.24 20.55 1.89
C GLN A 82 -0.21 19.14 1.52
N GLN A 83 -0.72 18.36 2.47
CA GLN A 83 -1.21 17.01 2.22
C GLN A 83 -2.41 17.03 1.26
N ALA A 84 -3.36 17.95 1.47
CA ALA A 84 -4.50 18.13 0.57
C ALA A 84 -4.05 18.51 -0.85
N ASP A 85 -2.98 19.32 -0.98
CA ASP A 85 -2.43 19.66 -2.28
C ASP A 85 -1.77 18.47 -2.98
N GLU A 86 -1.02 17.66 -2.25
CA GLU A 86 -0.44 16.41 -2.78
C GLU A 86 -1.55 15.46 -3.28
N VAL A 87 -2.64 15.31 -2.53
CA VAL A 87 -3.80 14.51 -2.95
C VAL A 87 -4.47 15.09 -4.20
N ARG A 88 -4.63 16.44 -4.27
CA ARG A 88 -5.19 17.08 -5.46
C ARG A 88 -4.34 16.84 -6.70
N LYS A 89 -3.00 16.91 -6.60
CA LYS A 89 -2.08 16.59 -7.70
C LYS A 89 -2.29 15.17 -8.20
N VAL A 90 -2.41 14.22 -7.28
CA VAL A 90 -2.66 12.82 -7.62
C VAL A 90 -4.02 12.65 -8.31
N LYS A 91 -5.10 13.23 -7.74
CA LYS A 91 -6.45 13.15 -8.33
C LYS A 91 -6.57 13.83 -9.70
N ARG A 92 -5.75 14.83 -9.98
CA ARG A 92 -5.69 15.51 -11.29
C ARG A 92 -4.88 14.75 -12.34
N SER A 93 -4.08 13.76 -11.93
CA SER A 93 -3.32 12.98 -12.89
C SER A 93 -4.27 12.12 -13.74
N GLU A 94 -4.17 12.21 -15.06
CA GLU A 94 -5.20 11.75 -16.01
C GLU A 94 -5.41 10.23 -16.11
N ASN A 95 -4.69 9.42 -15.38
CA ASN A 95 -4.70 7.98 -15.58
C ASN A 95 -5.24 7.21 -14.36
N GLY A 96 -6.55 7.24 -14.20
CA GLY A 96 -7.23 6.21 -13.45
C GLY A 96 -7.52 6.50 -11.98
N VAL A 97 -8.24 5.60 -11.39
CA VAL A 97 -8.66 5.62 -9.99
C VAL A 97 -7.41 5.49 -9.11
N ILE A 98 -6.96 6.60 -8.58
CA ILE A 98 -5.92 6.64 -7.58
C ILE A 98 -6.60 6.74 -6.22
N ILE A 99 -6.46 5.70 -5.44
CA ILE A 99 -6.93 5.71 -4.07
C ILE A 99 -5.74 6.10 -3.19
N CYS A 100 -5.73 7.35 -2.75
CA CYS A 100 -4.85 7.78 -1.67
C CYS A 100 -5.54 7.49 -0.35
N LEU A 101 -4.97 6.64 0.46
CA LEU A 101 -5.37 6.49 1.84
C LEU A 101 -4.82 7.69 2.62
N LEU A 102 -5.71 8.65 2.91
CA LEU A 102 -5.43 9.69 3.88
C LEU A 102 -5.51 9.09 5.28
N TYR A 103 -4.43 9.18 6.02
CA TYR A 103 -4.39 8.67 7.40
C TYR A 103 -4.98 9.66 8.44
N THR A 104 -5.66 10.70 8.01
CA THR A 104 -6.39 11.60 8.92
C THR A 104 -7.85 11.64 8.49
N SER A 105 -8.72 11.25 9.39
CA SER A 105 -10.17 11.17 9.20
C SER A 105 -10.86 12.52 8.94
N ASP A 106 -10.17 13.64 9.10
CA ASP A 106 -10.79 14.97 9.09
C ASP A 106 -10.57 15.77 7.80
N ALA A 107 -9.76 15.28 6.86
CA ALA A 107 -9.48 16.01 5.62
C ALA A 107 -10.31 15.53 4.41
N ALA A 108 -11.21 14.57 4.58
CA ALA A 108 -11.96 13.95 3.50
C ALA A 108 -13.37 14.53 3.29
N ASP A 109 -13.84 15.44 4.17
CA ASP A 109 -15.23 15.95 4.16
C ASP A 109 -15.37 17.39 3.64
N GLU A 110 -14.35 17.95 2.94
CA GLU A 110 -14.50 19.23 2.23
C GLU A 110 -14.26 19.11 0.73
#